data_922a57f1d40328a08e44455038e9cbc1
#
_entry.id   922a57f1d40328a08e44455038e9cbc1
#
_cell.length_a   1.000
_cell.length_b   1.000
_cell.length_c   1.000
_cell.angle_alpha   90.00
_cell.angle_beta   90.00
_cell.angle_gamma   90.00
#
_symmetry.space_group_name_H-M   'P 1'
#
loop_
_entity.id
_entity.type
_entity.pdbx_description
1 polymer ?
#
loop_
_entity_poly.entity_id
_entity_poly.type
_entity_poly.pdbx_seq_one_letter_code
_entity_poly.pdbx_strand_id
1 'polypeptide(L)'
;MSKFYIARKEDMACSYNEDGFGCVELLADSHDGSVHNYKCYLKAGSKVAPKMYADKIVLFFFGKGKGYVTDQTDAYPIEEEVSFYFPDFDKNVYEIHAIEDMEFVMAVVDMYPCDWEDFKESHLRLPYFRPLSKCVKYDQDCKGPHTTSWHVLNSKHLGHVILGVVRANGEGTVEKGHPSVHQWNYCLGDSDFDMTVDGETVHHVAGEWSFIPAGPDHSLVAQPGKEVFYVWFEQFTRKDRDFIVKPDAE
;
A
#
# COMPACT_ATOMS: atom_id res chain seq x y z
N MET A 1 14.91 -19.18 -9.00
CA MET A 1 13.61 -18.54 -8.75
C MET A 1 13.88 -17.06 -8.65
N SER A 2 13.00 -16.21 -9.16
CA SER A 2 13.13 -14.77 -9.02
C SER A 2 13.12 -14.40 -7.54
N LYS A 3 13.94 -13.42 -7.16
CA LYS A 3 14.04 -12.94 -5.77
C LYS A 3 12.96 -11.90 -5.43
N PHE A 4 12.21 -11.47 -6.44
CA PHE A 4 11.12 -10.51 -6.35
C PHE A 4 10.17 -10.68 -7.54
N TYR A 5 9.00 -10.03 -7.48
CA TYR A 5 7.97 -10.07 -8.52
C TYR A 5 7.50 -8.65 -8.85
N ILE A 6 7.19 -8.37 -10.12
CA ILE A 6 6.63 -7.10 -10.57
C ILE A 6 5.42 -7.37 -11.45
N ALA A 7 4.30 -6.70 -11.15
CA ALA A 7 3.17 -6.55 -12.05
C ALA A 7 3.38 -5.26 -12.87
N ARG A 8 3.56 -5.41 -14.17
CA ARG A 8 3.71 -4.33 -15.13
C ARG A 8 2.37 -3.74 -15.51
N LYS A 9 2.35 -2.55 -16.10
CA LYS A 9 1.10 -1.91 -16.54
C LYS A 9 0.28 -2.79 -17.48
N GLU A 10 0.93 -3.48 -18.40
CA GLU A 10 0.29 -4.43 -19.32
C GLU A 10 -0.37 -5.62 -18.61
N ASP A 11 0.21 -6.08 -17.50
CA ASP A 11 -0.31 -7.19 -16.69
C ASP A 11 -1.55 -6.77 -15.88
N MET A 12 -1.73 -5.46 -15.70
CA MET A 12 -2.80 -4.88 -14.89
C MET A 12 -3.98 -4.37 -15.73
N ALA A 13 -3.95 -4.57 -17.04
CA ALA A 13 -5.06 -4.19 -17.90
C ALA A 13 -6.31 -5.00 -17.56
N CYS A 14 -7.43 -4.33 -17.33
CA CYS A 14 -8.70 -4.99 -17.06
C CYS A 14 -9.85 -4.36 -17.85
N SER A 15 -10.92 -5.15 -18.03
CA SER A 15 -12.16 -4.65 -18.61
C SER A 15 -13.02 -4.01 -17.53
N TYR A 16 -13.70 -2.91 -17.88
CA TYR A 16 -14.73 -2.33 -17.04
C TYR A 16 -16.02 -3.12 -17.11
N ASN A 17 -16.72 -3.25 -16.00
CA ASN A 17 -18.10 -3.73 -15.95
C ASN A 17 -19.08 -2.61 -16.38
N GLU A 18 -20.38 -2.89 -16.33
CA GLU A 18 -21.45 -1.94 -16.71
C GLU A 18 -21.47 -0.69 -15.81
N ASP A 19 -21.00 -0.78 -14.56
CA ASP A 19 -20.92 0.32 -13.60
C ASP A 19 -19.63 1.15 -13.78
N GLY A 20 -18.79 0.86 -14.77
CA GLY A 20 -17.54 1.57 -15.01
C GLY A 20 -16.41 1.21 -14.02
N PHE A 21 -16.55 0.10 -13.30
CA PHE A 21 -15.53 -0.43 -12.40
C PHE A 21 -14.76 -1.57 -13.04
N GLY A 22 -13.45 -1.60 -12.86
CA GLY A 22 -12.58 -2.71 -13.26
C GLY A 22 -11.62 -3.07 -12.13
N CYS A 23 -11.26 -4.35 -12.03
CA CYS A 23 -10.39 -4.85 -10.97
C CYS A 23 -9.59 -6.05 -11.46
N VAL A 24 -8.29 -6.12 -11.15
CA VAL A 24 -7.42 -7.26 -11.44
C VAL A 24 -6.57 -7.58 -10.22
N GLU A 25 -6.46 -8.86 -9.88
CA GLU A 25 -5.61 -9.32 -8.79
C GLU A 25 -4.14 -9.24 -9.19
N LEU A 26 -3.31 -8.72 -8.28
CA LEU A 26 -1.89 -8.48 -8.49
C LEU A 26 -1.07 -9.62 -7.90
N LEU A 27 -0.23 -10.27 -8.73
CA LEU A 27 0.75 -11.26 -8.29
C LEU A 27 0.15 -12.36 -7.36
N ALA A 28 -1.01 -12.89 -7.73
CA ALA A 28 -1.81 -13.81 -6.90
C ALA A 28 -1.01 -15.01 -6.36
N ASP A 29 -0.06 -15.53 -7.14
CA ASP A 29 0.75 -16.71 -6.78
C ASP A 29 2.07 -16.35 -6.06
N SER A 30 2.29 -15.09 -5.73
CA SER A 30 3.57 -14.63 -5.13
C SER A 30 3.63 -14.77 -3.62
N HIS A 31 2.50 -15.02 -2.96
CA HIS A 31 2.34 -15.02 -1.50
C HIS A 31 1.49 -16.20 -1.02
N ASP A 32 1.44 -16.43 0.29
CA ASP A 32 0.74 -17.56 0.95
C ASP A 32 -0.80 -17.46 0.94
N GLY A 33 -1.36 -16.40 0.35
CA GLY A 33 -2.80 -16.18 0.25
C GLY A 33 -3.43 -15.47 1.46
N SER A 34 -2.64 -15.05 2.45
CA SER A 34 -3.14 -14.24 3.57
C SER A 34 -3.32 -12.76 3.22
N VAL A 35 -2.78 -12.34 2.07
CA VAL A 35 -2.92 -11.00 1.49
C VAL A 35 -3.33 -11.13 0.03
N HIS A 36 -4.38 -10.43 -0.35
CA HIS A 36 -4.81 -10.29 -1.74
C HIS A 36 -4.75 -8.82 -2.13
N ASN A 37 -3.98 -8.50 -3.15
CA ASN A 37 -3.83 -7.15 -3.67
C ASN A 37 -4.53 -7.02 -5.01
N TYR A 38 -5.28 -5.94 -5.21
CA TYR A 38 -6.03 -5.69 -6.44
C TYR A 38 -5.71 -4.31 -6.98
N LYS A 39 -5.39 -4.20 -8.26
CA LYS A 39 -5.41 -2.93 -8.99
C LYS A 39 -6.84 -2.67 -9.44
N CYS A 40 -7.38 -1.53 -9.02
CA CYS A 40 -8.74 -1.14 -9.31
C CYS A 40 -8.78 0.13 -10.15
N TYR A 41 -9.80 0.23 -11.00
CA TYR A 41 -10.04 1.33 -11.91
C TYR A 41 -11.52 1.74 -11.82
N LEU A 42 -11.80 3.03 -11.75
CA LEU A 42 -13.16 3.54 -11.69
C LEU A 42 -13.26 4.76 -12.61
N LYS A 43 -14.19 4.70 -13.59
CA LYS A 43 -14.42 5.77 -14.55
C LYS A 43 -15.03 6.99 -13.89
N ALA A 44 -14.68 8.16 -14.38
CA ALA A 44 -15.31 9.42 -14.01
C ALA A 44 -16.85 9.33 -14.08
N GLY A 45 -17.53 9.83 -13.04
CA GLY A 45 -18.98 9.76 -12.90
C GLY A 45 -19.53 8.41 -12.42
N SER A 46 -18.69 7.40 -12.26
CA SER A 46 -19.08 6.08 -11.74
C SER A 46 -18.87 5.99 -10.23
N LYS A 47 -19.50 4.96 -9.64
CA LYS A 47 -19.30 4.60 -8.22
C LYS A 47 -19.24 3.09 -8.06
N VAL A 48 -18.61 2.65 -6.97
CA VAL A 48 -18.54 1.23 -6.58
C VAL A 48 -18.73 1.09 -5.09
N ALA A 49 -19.49 0.06 -4.68
CA ALA A 49 -19.55 -0.43 -3.30
C ALA A 49 -18.69 -1.68 -3.22
N PRO A 50 -17.45 -1.60 -2.68
CA PRO A 50 -16.59 -2.77 -2.56
C PRO A 50 -17.16 -3.80 -1.60
N LYS A 51 -16.74 -5.06 -1.77
CA LYS A 51 -17.09 -6.13 -0.84
C LYS A 51 -16.57 -5.81 0.57
N MET A 52 -17.42 -6.01 1.56
CA MET A 52 -17.08 -5.87 2.97
C MET A 52 -16.74 -7.22 3.60
N TYR A 53 -15.94 -7.19 4.66
CA TYR A 53 -15.48 -8.38 5.37
C TYR A 53 -15.58 -8.15 6.88
N ALA A 54 -16.13 -9.12 7.61
CA ALA A 54 -16.22 -9.07 9.06
C ALA A 54 -14.89 -9.40 9.76
N ASP A 55 -14.03 -10.17 9.10
CA ASP A 55 -12.83 -10.81 9.65
C ASP A 55 -11.53 -10.53 8.89
N LYS A 56 -11.57 -9.57 7.93
CA LYS A 56 -10.40 -9.14 7.16
C LYS A 56 -10.33 -7.62 7.15
N ILE A 57 -9.13 -7.09 7.15
CA ILE A 57 -8.93 -5.66 6.89
C ILE A 57 -8.89 -5.40 5.39
N VAL A 58 -9.42 -4.25 5.01
CA VAL A 58 -9.32 -3.73 3.64
C VAL A 58 -8.60 -2.39 3.69
N LEU A 59 -7.59 -2.25 2.86
CA LEU A 59 -6.77 -1.04 2.76
C LEU A 59 -6.87 -0.49 1.33
N PHE A 60 -7.31 0.74 1.18
CA PHE A 60 -7.35 1.43 -0.11
C PHE A 60 -6.21 2.45 -0.20
N PHE A 61 -5.45 2.42 -1.30
CA PHE A 61 -4.38 3.36 -1.65
C PHE A 61 -4.78 4.07 -2.95
N PHE A 62 -5.38 5.26 -2.83
CA PHE A 62 -5.80 6.07 -3.98
C PHE A 62 -4.60 6.85 -4.51
N GLY A 63 -4.11 6.50 -5.68
CA GLY A 63 -2.86 7.04 -6.25
C GLY A 63 -3.03 7.84 -7.53
N LYS A 64 -4.26 7.90 -8.11
CA LYS A 64 -4.53 8.67 -9.31
C LYS A 64 -6.02 9.00 -9.44
N GLY A 65 -6.31 10.19 -9.95
CA GLY A 65 -7.66 10.73 -10.13
C GLY A 65 -8.24 11.30 -8.84
N LYS A 66 -9.41 11.94 -8.96
CA LYS A 66 -10.12 12.58 -7.85
C LYS A 66 -11.48 11.98 -7.64
N GLY A 67 -11.91 11.98 -6.39
CA GLY A 67 -13.21 11.45 -6.00
C GLY A 67 -13.44 11.60 -4.51
N TYR A 68 -14.27 10.73 -3.97
CA TYR A 68 -14.51 10.67 -2.53
C TYR A 68 -15.04 9.30 -2.14
N VAL A 69 -14.86 8.95 -0.88
CA VAL A 69 -15.55 7.81 -0.25
C VAL A 69 -16.68 8.35 0.59
N THR A 70 -17.85 7.73 0.53
CA THR A 70 -18.95 8.01 1.46
C THR A 70 -19.29 6.77 2.25
N ASP A 71 -19.63 6.96 3.52
CA ASP A 71 -20.34 5.98 4.32
C ASP A 71 -21.69 6.55 4.77
N GLN A 72 -22.32 5.96 5.77
CA GLN A 72 -23.64 6.41 6.25
C GLN A 72 -23.59 7.77 6.98
N THR A 73 -22.42 8.25 7.37
CA THR A 73 -22.24 9.42 8.23
C THR A 73 -21.39 10.51 7.63
N ASP A 74 -20.39 10.16 6.83
CA ASP A 74 -19.35 11.08 6.40
C ASP A 74 -19.00 10.94 4.92
N ALA A 75 -18.28 11.94 4.39
CA ALA A 75 -17.66 11.92 3.08
C ALA A 75 -16.17 12.27 3.21
N TYR A 76 -15.31 11.48 2.58
CA TYR A 76 -13.86 11.55 2.66
C TYR A 76 -13.30 11.94 1.29
N PRO A 77 -12.85 13.20 1.09
CA PRO A 77 -12.41 13.68 -0.22
C PRO A 77 -11.05 13.10 -0.62
N ILE A 78 -10.96 12.57 -1.83
CA ILE A 78 -9.74 12.09 -2.46
C ILE A 78 -9.30 13.16 -3.46
N GLU A 79 -8.42 14.07 -3.04
CA GLU A 79 -7.97 15.24 -3.81
C GLU A 79 -6.45 15.35 -3.92
N GLU A 80 -5.70 14.63 -3.07
CA GLU A 80 -4.24 14.63 -3.04
C GLU A 80 -3.65 13.52 -3.93
N GLU A 81 -2.34 13.62 -4.22
CA GLU A 81 -1.58 12.64 -5.02
C GLU A 81 -1.69 11.21 -4.48
N VAL A 82 -1.83 11.08 -3.16
CA VAL A 82 -2.18 9.81 -2.51
C VAL A 82 -3.03 10.04 -1.27
N SER A 83 -4.04 9.20 -1.11
CA SER A 83 -4.89 9.15 0.07
C SER A 83 -5.19 7.70 0.45
N PHE A 84 -5.47 7.48 1.72
CA PHE A 84 -5.73 6.16 2.28
C PHE A 84 -7.09 6.11 2.95
N TYR A 85 -7.81 5.00 2.74
CA TYR A 85 -9.07 4.75 3.41
C TYR A 85 -9.13 3.29 3.88
N PHE A 86 -9.47 3.08 5.15
CA PHE A 86 -9.64 1.77 5.76
C PHE A 86 -11.03 1.72 6.37
N PRO A 87 -11.95 0.91 5.83
CA PRO A 87 -13.33 0.81 6.32
C PRO A 87 -13.41 0.14 7.69
N ASP A 88 -14.53 0.33 8.39
CA ASP A 88 -14.81 -0.34 9.67
C ASP A 88 -15.41 -1.73 9.43
N PHE A 89 -14.62 -2.63 8.85
CA PHE A 89 -14.99 -4.01 8.53
C PHE A 89 -16.30 -4.07 7.72
N ASP A 90 -17.30 -4.79 8.23
CA ASP A 90 -18.64 -4.92 7.64
C ASP A 90 -19.71 -4.08 8.34
N LYS A 91 -19.32 -3.18 9.26
CA LYS A 91 -20.29 -2.41 10.06
C LYS A 91 -21.05 -1.35 9.29
N ASN A 92 -20.37 -0.65 8.36
CA ASN A 92 -20.96 0.44 7.60
C ASN A 92 -20.73 0.23 6.10
N VAL A 93 -21.81 0.24 5.33
CA VAL A 93 -21.70 0.25 3.86
C VAL A 93 -21.04 1.56 3.43
N TYR A 94 -20.10 1.45 2.51
CA TYR A 94 -19.41 2.60 1.93
C TYR A 94 -19.36 2.48 0.41
N GLU A 95 -19.25 3.62 -0.26
CA GLU A 95 -19.13 3.72 -1.71
C GLU A 95 -17.95 4.61 -2.08
N ILE A 96 -17.23 4.22 -3.12
CA ILE A 96 -16.18 5.04 -3.74
C ILE A 96 -16.77 5.69 -4.98
N HIS A 97 -16.70 7.02 -5.07
CA HIS A 97 -17.24 7.83 -6.16
C HIS A 97 -16.10 8.50 -6.91
N ALA A 98 -16.05 8.36 -8.23
CA ALA A 98 -15.07 8.98 -9.09
C ALA A 98 -15.57 10.28 -9.70
N ILE A 99 -14.83 11.38 -9.48
CA ILE A 99 -15.02 12.66 -10.18
C ILE A 99 -14.18 12.68 -11.45
N GLU A 100 -12.96 12.18 -11.38
CA GLU A 100 -12.06 11.92 -12.50
C GLU A 100 -11.86 10.40 -12.62
N ASP A 101 -11.27 9.92 -13.74
CA ASP A 101 -10.87 8.51 -13.83
C ASP A 101 -9.87 8.19 -12.71
N MET A 102 -10.21 7.21 -11.88
CA MET A 102 -9.42 6.83 -10.71
C MET A 102 -8.68 5.51 -10.92
N GLU A 103 -7.46 5.46 -10.39
CA GLU A 103 -6.69 4.22 -10.20
C GLU A 103 -6.29 4.10 -8.74
N PHE A 104 -6.53 2.94 -8.16
CA PHE A 104 -6.18 2.67 -6.77
C PHE A 104 -5.83 1.20 -6.55
N VAL A 105 -5.15 0.93 -5.45
CA VAL A 105 -4.92 -0.44 -4.96
C VAL A 105 -5.87 -0.71 -3.80
N MET A 106 -6.43 -1.91 -3.79
CA MET A 106 -7.16 -2.49 -2.68
C MET A 106 -6.39 -3.70 -2.16
N ALA A 107 -5.93 -3.66 -0.92
CA ALA A 107 -5.36 -4.81 -0.24
C ALA A 107 -6.37 -5.39 0.75
N VAL A 108 -6.56 -6.71 0.70
CA VAL A 108 -7.41 -7.47 1.61
C VAL A 108 -6.52 -8.41 2.40
N VAL A 109 -6.50 -8.28 3.73
CA VAL A 109 -5.57 -8.99 4.61
C VAL A 109 -6.34 -9.75 5.69
N ASP A 110 -5.96 -11.00 5.91
CA ASP A 110 -6.53 -11.83 6.97
C ASP A 110 -6.20 -11.27 8.36
N MET A 111 -7.16 -11.35 9.28
CA MET A 111 -6.97 -11.02 10.68
C MET A 111 -6.82 -12.28 11.51
N TYR A 112 -5.76 -12.33 12.32
CA TYR A 112 -5.52 -13.42 13.28
C TYR A 112 -6.02 -13.05 14.68
N PRO A 113 -6.19 -14.01 15.60
CA PRO A 113 -6.63 -13.71 16.97
C PRO A 113 -5.81 -12.64 17.69
N CYS A 114 -4.47 -12.65 17.53
CA CYS A 114 -3.59 -11.64 18.11
C CYS A 114 -3.80 -10.24 17.50
N ASP A 115 -4.14 -10.17 16.21
CA ASP A 115 -4.42 -8.89 15.54
C ASP A 115 -5.66 -8.19 16.11
N TRP A 116 -6.68 -8.96 16.46
CA TRP A 116 -7.88 -8.44 17.13
C TRP A 116 -7.60 -7.89 18.53
N GLU A 117 -6.67 -8.52 19.27
CA GLU A 117 -6.25 -8.04 20.58
C GLU A 117 -5.45 -6.74 20.43
N ASP A 118 -4.47 -6.70 19.51
CA ASP A 118 -3.67 -5.52 19.24
C ASP A 118 -4.52 -4.35 18.71
N PHE A 119 -5.49 -4.61 17.83
CA PHE A 119 -6.43 -3.60 17.34
C PHE A 119 -7.22 -2.95 18.48
N LYS A 120 -7.73 -3.74 19.42
CA LYS A 120 -8.44 -3.22 20.61
C LYS A 120 -7.54 -2.35 21.48
N GLU A 121 -6.29 -2.78 21.70
CA GLU A 121 -5.30 -2.05 22.51
C GLU A 121 -4.82 -0.76 21.82
N SER A 122 -4.77 -0.73 20.48
CA SER A 122 -4.32 0.43 19.70
C SER A 122 -5.26 1.62 19.77
N HIS A 123 -6.55 1.39 20.06
CA HIS A 123 -7.61 2.38 19.99
C HIS A 123 -7.73 3.07 18.63
N LEU A 124 -7.26 2.46 17.54
CA LEU A 124 -7.45 2.98 16.19
C LEU A 124 -8.94 3.09 15.88
N ARG A 125 -9.38 4.26 15.46
CA ARG A 125 -10.76 4.48 15.05
C ARG A 125 -10.92 4.19 13.56
N LEU A 126 -11.90 3.36 13.24
CA LEU A 126 -12.35 3.10 11.88
C LEU A 126 -13.75 3.70 11.66
N PRO A 127 -14.10 4.14 10.43
CA PRO A 127 -13.20 4.14 9.28
C PRO A 127 -12.03 5.12 9.47
N TYR A 128 -10.88 4.78 8.90
CA TYR A 128 -9.69 5.63 8.95
C TYR A 128 -9.45 6.24 7.57
N PHE A 129 -9.43 7.57 7.50
CA PHE A 129 -9.07 8.31 6.31
C PHE A 129 -7.85 9.18 6.56
N ARG A 130 -6.88 9.12 5.65
CA ARG A 130 -5.64 9.89 5.77
C ARG A 130 -5.11 10.30 4.40
N PRO A 131 -5.18 11.59 4.01
CA PRO A 131 -4.41 12.12 2.88
C PRO A 131 -2.94 12.29 3.26
N LEU A 132 -2.04 12.27 2.28
CA LEU A 132 -0.58 12.34 2.49
C LEU A 132 -0.16 13.53 3.34
N SER A 133 -0.78 14.70 3.14
CA SER A 133 -0.49 15.92 3.89
C SER A 133 -0.74 15.80 5.41
N LYS A 134 -1.51 14.80 5.84
CA LYS A 134 -1.82 14.51 7.24
C LYS A 134 -1.02 13.33 7.82
N CYS A 135 -0.20 12.67 7.00
CA CYS A 135 0.68 11.61 7.46
C CYS A 135 1.87 12.17 8.24
N VAL A 136 2.39 11.36 9.16
CA VAL A 136 3.50 11.77 10.03
C VAL A 136 4.82 11.51 9.32
N LYS A 137 5.64 12.54 9.14
CA LYS A 137 7.00 12.40 8.60
C LYS A 137 7.90 11.71 9.62
N TYR A 138 8.83 10.91 9.11
CA TYR A 138 9.88 10.29 9.90
C TYR A 138 11.17 10.21 9.11
N ASP A 139 12.29 10.11 9.82
CA ASP A 139 13.63 9.93 9.25
C ASP A 139 14.15 8.54 9.60
N GLN A 140 15.03 8.02 8.75
CA GLN A 140 15.65 6.70 8.91
C GLN A 140 17.02 6.69 8.20
N ASP A 141 18.03 6.07 8.78
CA ASP A 141 19.42 6.11 8.27
C ASP A 141 19.61 5.50 6.87
N CYS A 142 18.71 4.58 6.48
CA CYS A 142 18.70 3.98 5.14
C CYS A 142 18.21 4.91 4.03
N LYS A 143 17.76 6.13 4.35
CA LYS A 143 17.18 7.10 3.42
C LYS A 143 18.23 8.11 2.97
N GLY A 144 18.23 8.45 1.68
CA GLY A 144 19.04 9.54 1.16
C GLY A 144 18.64 10.92 1.72
N PRO A 145 19.54 11.92 1.69
CA PRO A 145 19.35 13.21 2.37
C PRO A 145 18.16 14.04 1.83
N HIS A 146 17.72 13.78 0.59
CA HIS A 146 16.55 14.43 -0.01
C HIS A 146 15.33 13.51 -0.09
N THR A 147 15.33 12.43 0.69
CA THR A 147 14.23 11.50 0.81
C THR A 147 13.29 11.94 1.93
N THR A 148 12.01 11.99 1.65
CA THR A 148 10.97 12.22 2.66
C THR A 148 10.15 10.95 2.82
N SER A 149 9.91 10.55 4.06
CA SER A 149 9.11 9.37 4.40
C SER A 149 7.97 9.73 5.33
N TRP A 150 6.84 9.01 5.19
CA TRP A 150 5.65 9.20 6.02
C TRP A 150 5.13 7.86 6.50
N HIS A 151 4.75 7.81 7.78
CA HIS A 151 3.92 6.73 8.32
C HIS A 151 2.44 7.01 8.06
N VAL A 152 1.74 6.00 7.57
CA VAL A 152 0.29 5.98 7.39
C VAL A 152 -0.37 5.12 8.46
N LEU A 153 0.14 3.91 8.65
CA LEU A 153 -0.33 2.94 9.63
C LEU A 153 0.87 2.30 10.32
N ASN A 154 0.91 2.36 11.64
CA ASN A 154 1.94 1.71 12.44
C ASN A 154 1.58 0.24 12.72
N SER A 155 2.61 -0.56 13.01
CA SER A 155 2.44 -1.94 13.44
C SER A 155 1.52 -2.03 14.67
N LYS A 156 0.76 -3.12 14.78
CA LYS A 156 -0.23 -3.38 15.84
C LYS A 156 -1.43 -2.43 15.89
N HIS A 157 -1.57 -1.50 14.94
CA HIS A 157 -2.76 -0.67 14.90
C HIS A 157 -3.94 -1.37 14.24
N LEU A 158 -3.67 -2.08 13.15
CA LEU A 158 -4.69 -2.78 12.38
C LEU A 158 -4.06 -4.01 11.70
N GLY A 159 -4.13 -5.14 12.38
CA GLY A 159 -3.49 -6.38 11.92
C GLY A 159 -1.96 -6.34 12.03
N HIS A 160 -1.32 -7.33 11.45
CA HIS A 160 0.13 -7.50 11.41
C HIS A 160 0.74 -6.83 10.15
N VAL A 161 0.29 -5.63 9.86
CA VAL A 161 0.73 -4.82 8.73
C VAL A 161 1.23 -3.45 9.16
N ILE A 162 2.06 -2.85 8.33
CA ILE A 162 2.55 -1.49 8.47
C ILE A 162 2.57 -0.83 7.09
N LEU A 163 2.35 0.46 7.03
CA LEU A 163 2.14 1.18 5.79
C LEU A 163 2.73 2.57 5.84
N GLY A 164 3.38 2.97 4.77
CA GLY A 164 3.89 4.32 4.63
C GLY A 164 4.17 4.72 3.19
N VAL A 165 4.80 5.89 3.05
CA VAL A 165 5.11 6.50 1.76
C VAL A 165 6.55 6.96 1.77
N VAL A 166 7.22 6.84 0.63
CA VAL A 166 8.55 7.42 0.38
C VAL A 166 8.51 8.26 -0.88
N ARG A 167 9.14 9.43 -0.84
CA ARG A 167 9.37 10.29 -2.00
C ARG A 167 10.79 10.85 -1.98
N ALA A 168 11.49 10.74 -3.11
CA ALA A 168 12.83 11.28 -3.30
C ALA A 168 13.02 11.75 -4.74
N ASN A 169 14.00 12.62 -4.97
CA ASN A 169 14.41 13.05 -6.31
C ASN A 169 15.91 12.78 -6.51
N GLY A 170 16.24 11.91 -7.47
CA GLY A 170 17.60 11.53 -7.78
C GLY A 170 18.31 10.67 -6.74
N GLU A 171 17.56 10.05 -5.85
CA GLU A 171 18.02 9.14 -4.79
C GLU A 171 16.87 8.25 -4.30
N GLY A 172 16.95 7.67 -3.13
CA GLY A 172 15.89 6.81 -2.60
C GLY A 172 16.29 6.10 -1.31
N THR A 173 15.90 4.83 -1.20
CA THR A 173 16.10 4.01 -0.02
C THR A 173 17.04 2.85 -0.33
N VAL A 174 17.97 2.57 0.59
CA VAL A 174 18.88 1.42 0.53
C VAL A 174 18.79 0.69 1.88
N GLU A 175 18.17 -0.47 1.89
CA GLU A 175 17.85 -1.21 3.11
C GLU A 175 18.50 -2.59 3.13
N LYS A 176 18.91 -3.01 4.32
CA LYS A 176 19.16 -4.42 4.59
C LYS A 176 17.85 -5.18 4.64
N GLY A 177 17.89 -6.45 4.23
CA GLY A 177 16.69 -7.27 4.18
C GLY A 177 16.02 -7.45 5.54
N HIS A 178 14.71 -7.48 5.54
CA HIS A 178 13.88 -7.68 6.72
C HIS A 178 13.53 -9.17 6.85
N PRO A 179 14.11 -9.93 7.78
CA PRO A 179 13.91 -11.38 7.86
C PRO A 179 12.47 -11.78 8.23
N SER A 180 11.69 -10.83 8.76
CA SER A 180 10.34 -11.08 9.29
C SER A 180 9.25 -10.28 8.58
N VAL A 181 9.54 -9.65 7.43
CA VAL A 181 8.59 -8.75 6.75
C VAL A 181 8.60 -9.00 5.25
N HIS A 182 7.44 -9.24 4.69
CA HIS A 182 7.17 -9.13 3.25
C HIS A 182 6.84 -7.69 2.90
N GLN A 183 7.30 -7.19 1.75
CA GLN A 183 7.06 -5.83 1.32
C GLN A 183 6.47 -5.77 -0.08
N TRP A 184 5.47 -4.93 -0.26
CA TRP A 184 4.92 -4.54 -1.55
C TRP A 184 5.11 -3.04 -1.78
N ASN A 185 5.30 -2.64 -3.04
CA ASN A 185 5.47 -1.25 -3.41
C ASN A 185 4.50 -0.88 -4.52
N TYR A 186 3.72 0.18 -4.31
CA TYR A 186 2.86 0.79 -5.31
C TYR A 186 3.48 2.09 -5.79
N CYS A 187 3.96 2.14 -7.04
CA CYS A 187 4.60 3.31 -7.61
C CYS A 187 3.59 4.37 -8.03
N LEU A 188 3.82 5.60 -7.61
CA LEU A 188 2.93 6.75 -7.75
C LEU A 188 3.54 7.83 -8.65
N GLY A 189 2.74 8.86 -8.96
CA GLY A 189 3.20 10.09 -9.62
C GLY A 189 3.93 9.85 -10.93
N ASP A 190 5.14 10.39 -11.02
CA ASP A 190 6.05 10.26 -12.16
C ASP A 190 7.25 9.33 -11.83
N SER A 191 7.03 8.35 -10.95
CA SER A 191 8.09 7.42 -10.53
C SER A 191 8.80 6.77 -11.71
N ASP A 192 10.14 6.83 -11.65
CA ASP A 192 11.05 6.32 -12.67
C ASP A 192 12.38 5.97 -11.96
N PHE A 193 12.53 4.74 -11.47
CA PHE A 193 13.65 4.34 -10.63
C PHE A 193 14.03 2.87 -10.82
N ASP A 194 15.18 2.49 -10.30
CA ASP A 194 15.67 1.14 -10.28
C ASP A 194 15.40 0.50 -8.90
N MET A 195 14.76 -0.66 -8.91
CA MET A 195 14.64 -1.53 -7.75
C MET A 195 15.70 -2.63 -7.85
N THR A 196 16.54 -2.74 -6.83
CA THR A 196 17.55 -3.80 -6.72
C THR A 196 17.24 -4.70 -5.54
N VAL A 197 17.21 -6.02 -5.74
CA VAL A 197 16.98 -7.01 -4.69
C VAL A 197 18.08 -8.06 -4.78
N ASP A 198 18.91 -8.21 -3.72
CA ASP A 198 20.09 -9.10 -3.68
C ASP A 198 21.00 -8.99 -4.92
N GLY A 199 21.20 -7.78 -5.43
CA GLY A 199 22.04 -7.48 -6.58
C GLY A 199 21.38 -7.69 -7.95
N GLU A 200 20.14 -8.14 -8.04
CA GLU A 200 19.36 -8.13 -9.28
C GLU A 200 18.59 -6.81 -9.40
N THR A 201 18.83 -6.08 -10.48
CA THR A 201 18.21 -4.76 -10.70
C THR A 201 17.16 -4.83 -11.79
N VAL A 202 16.03 -4.16 -11.54
CA VAL A 202 14.94 -4.02 -12.48
C VAL A 202 14.41 -2.59 -12.43
N HIS A 203 14.09 -2.05 -13.61
CA HIS A 203 13.49 -0.74 -13.73
C HIS A 203 12.02 -0.77 -13.31
N HIS A 204 11.56 0.25 -12.57
CA HIS A 204 10.23 0.35 -11.99
C HIS A 204 9.65 1.74 -12.25
N VAL A 205 8.41 1.83 -12.71
CA VAL A 205 7.78 3.08 -13.11
C VAL A 205 6.41 3.28 -12.46
N ALA A 206 5.90 4.50 -12.54
CA ALA A 206 4.60 4.89 -11.99
C ALA A 206 3.47 3.93 -12.40
N GLY A 207 2.60 3.59 -11.46
CA GLY A 207 1.45 2.70 -11.62
C GLY A 207 1.76 1.22 -11.51
N GLU A 208 3.02 0.80 -11.49
CA GLU A 208 3.44 -0.59 -11.30
C GLU A 208 3.35 -0.99 -9.82
N TRP A 209 3.32 -2.31 -9.60
CA TRP A 209 3.28 -2.95 -8.29
C TRP A 209 4.38 -3.99 -8.18
N SER A 210 5.11 -4.01 -7.07
CA SER A 210 6.12 -5.04 -6.82
C SER A 210 5.93 -5.74 -5.49
N PHE A 211 6.50 -6.94 -5.38
CA PHE A 211 6.58 -7.74 -4.17
C PHE A 211 8.01 -8.17 -3.90
N ILE A 212 8.52 -7.90 -2.71
CA ILE A 212 9.81 -8.34 -2.19
C ILE A 212 9.53 -9.28 -1.02
N PRO A 213 9.90 -10.57 -1.11
CA PRO A 213 9.73 -11.50 0.01
C PRO A 213 10.64 -11.11 1.18
N ALA A 214 10.31 -11.58 2.37
CA ALA A 214 11.13 -11.37 3.56
C ALA A 214 12.55 -11.94 3.36
N GLY A 215 13.55 -11.17 3.79
CA GLY A 215 14.96 -11.58 3.86
C GLY A 215 15.93 -10.80 2.98
N PRO A 216 15.71 -10.62 1.67
CA PRO A 216 16.69 -10.02 0.77
C PRO A 216 17.02 -8.55 1.06
N ASP A 217 18.29 -8.16 0.91
CA ASP A 217 18.67 -6.75 0.82
C ASP A 217 18.03 -6.09 -0.41
N HIS A 218 17.57 -4.86 -0.27
CA HIS A 218 16.91 -4.18 -1.36
C HIS A 218 17.11 -2.66 -1.36
N SER A 219 16.97 -2.08 -2.55
CA SER A 219 17.01 -0.62 -2.73
C SER A 219 16.02 -0.18 -3.81
N LEU A 220 15.50 1.03 -3.64
CA LEU A 220 14.64 1.71 -4.59
C LEU A 220 15.24 3.10 -4.81
N VAL A 221 15.96 3.29 -5.90
CA VAL A 221 16.82 4.46 -6.14
C VAL A 221 16.61 5.02 -7.54
N ALA A 222 16.38 6.32 -7.63
CA ALA A 222 16.26 7.03 -8.90
C ALA A 222 17.58 7.69 -9.34
N GLN A 223 17.76 7.83 -10.63
CA GLN A 223 18.82 8.62 -11.21
C GLN A 223 18.55 10.13 -10.98
N PRO A 224 19.59 11.01 -11.03
CA PRO A 224 19.40 12.45 -10.93
C PRO A 224 18.34 12.99 -11.90
N GLY A 225 17.38 13.75 -11.38
CA GLY A 225 16.26 14.30 -12.15
C GLY A 225 15.09 13.36 -12.36
N LYS A 226 15.15 12.14 -11.81
CA LYS A 226 14.06 11.16 -11.76
C LYS A 226 13.50 11.06 -10.35
N GLU A 227 12.26 10.58 -10.24
CA GLU A 227 11.54 10.50 -8.98
C GLU A 227 11.42 9.06 -8.48
N VAL A 228 11.61 8.89 -7.18
CA VAL A 228 11.07 7.77 -6.40
C VAL A 228 9.84 8.29 -5.68
N PHE A 229 8.68 7.69 -5.93
CA PHE A 229 7.47 7.99 -5.17
C PHE A 229 6.61 6.74 -5.09
N TYR A 230 6.56 6.11 -3.93
CA TYR A 230 5.80 4.86 -3.74
C TYR A 230 5.16 4.77 -2.36
N VAL A 231 4.05 4.03 -2.30
CA VAL A 231 3.52 3.46 -1.07
C VAL A 231 4.25 2.16 -0.81
N TRP A 232 4.88 2.01 0.34
CA TRP A 232 5.31 0.72 0.84
C TRP A 232 4.25 0.15 1.77
N PHE A 233 3.94 -1.12 1.57
CA PHE A 233 3.01 -1.90 2.36
C PHE A 233 3.74 -3.16 2.80
N GLU A 234 3.78 -3.40 4.10
CA GLU A 234 4.52 -4.51 4.68
C GLU A 234 3.61 -5.38 5.54
N GLN A 235 3.83 -6.69 5.47
CA GLN A 235 3.20 -7.68 6.31
C GLN A 235 4.25 -8.46 7.09
N PHE A 236 4.07 -8.55 8.39
CA PHE A 236 4.91 -9.40 9.24
C PHE A 236 4.62 -10.87 8.99
N THR A 237 5.66 -11.68 8.80
CA THR A 237 5.56 -13.12 8.51
C THR A 237 5.09 -13.94 9.71
N ARG A 238 5.30 -13.44 10.93
CA ARG A 238 4.85 -14.08 12.18
C ARG A 238 3.42 -13.65 12.48
N LYS A 239 2.63 -14.63 12.94
CA LYS A 239 1.19 -14.51 13.21
C LYS A 239 0.91 -14.54 14.73
N ASP A 240 1.93 -14.26 15.53
CA ASP A 240 1.88 -14.17 17.00
C ASP A 240 2.29 -12.76 17.47
N ARG A 241 2.11 -12.45 18.74
CA ARG A 241 2.43 -11.13 19.32
C ARG A 241 3.92 -10.73 19.24
N ASP A 242 4.81 -11.68 18.96
CA ASP A 242 6.25 -11.41 18.89
C ASP A 242 6.71 -10.94 17.51
N PHE A 243 5.79 -10.59 16.60
CA PHE A 243 6.13 -10.11 15.26
C PHE A 243 6.73 -8.69 15.23
N ILE A 244 6.66 -7.95 16.33
CA ILE A 244 7.32 -6.65 16.39
C ILE A 244 8.83 -6.87 16.34
N VAL A 245 9.40 -6.47 15.24
CA VAL A 245 10.82 -6.20 15.16
C VAL A 245 11.12 -5.07 16.15
N LYS A 246 11.87 -5.36 17.21
CA LYS A 246 12.47 -4.27 17.99
C LYS A 246 13.26 -3.45 16.97
N PRO A 247 13.14 -2.11 16.95
CA PRO A 247 14.07 -1.31 16.17
C PRO A 247 15.45 -1.82 16.53
N ASP A 248 16.25 -2.14 15.50
CA ASP A 248 17.55 -2.72 15.68
C ASP A 248 18.26 -1.97 16.81
N ALA A 249 18.53 -2.68 17.90
CA ALA A 249 19.40 -2.16 18.94
C ALA A 249 20.77 -2.05 18.27
N GLU A 250 21.23 -0.83 18.08
CA GLU A 250 22.58 -0.50 17.64
C GLU A 250 23.65 -1.33 18.37
#